data_913ead452b3118c5d09e3189d668ef5d
#
_entry.id   913ead452b3118c5d09e3189d668ef5d
#
_cell.length_a   1.000
_cell.length_b   1.000
_cell.length_c   1.000
_cell.angle_alpha   90.00
_cell.angle_beta   90.00
_cell.angle_gamma   90.00
#
_symmetry.space_group_name_H-M   'P 1'
#
loop_
_entity.id
_entity.type
_entity.pdbx_description
1 polymer ?
#
loop_
_entity_poly.entity_id
_entity_poly.type
_entity_poly.pdbx_seq_one_letter_code
_entity_poly.pdbx_strand_id
1 'polypeptide(L)'
;MIRKRALLAPFLTAASLATVLSSCSKPNTGRAESEPSLAVARRDGNRVKFPAGHPQLSRIRVAPVETAQIPQDEVVAPGKVELDPGRLSRVALPVAGRINRVLVGLGDAVTAGQPVLSLESTEVSGVTSALRQASANLSQANATLAKSEADLARSRDLLADRAIAQKEVLAAEATVAQSKAAVEQAQATRDEAMRKLEILGLQPGSMDQRVTVKAPVSGKVVELTGASGDYRNDTNTPVMTIADLSSVWVAADVPEDRIRLIRPGESVEISMPAFPGERLTGRVRRIGDAVDPQTRTIKVRAELDNPSGRYKPEMFASIRHVHGYSVLPVIPRAALLQQQDTNTVFVERGPGEFEEVPVVIAWQDEKRVAIRQGLSAGERVVVDGTTQLKAY
;
A
#
# COMPACT_ATOMS: atom_id res chain seq x y z
N MET A 1 41.26 -18.22 25.37
CA MET A 1 41.32 -19.55 26.08
C MET A 1 40.83 -20.59 25.09
N ILE A 2 41.76 -21.32 24.47
CA ILE A 2 42.08 -22.76 24.74
C ILE A 2 41.03 -23.66 24.05
N ARG A 3 41.27 -24.55 23.11
CA ARG A 3 42.38 -25.34 22.49
C ARG A 3 41.72 -26.16 21.36
N LYS A 4 42.19 -26.19 20.10
CA LYS A 4 43.20 -27.09 19.51
C LYS A 4 42.96 -28.61 19.74
N ARG A 5 42.84 -29.37 18.60
CA ARG A 5 43.60 -30.56 18.16
C ARG A 5 42.83 -31.24 17.05
N ALA A 6 43.23 -31.44 15.81
CA ALA A 6 44.42 -31.99 15.15
C ALA A 6 44.68 -33.47 15.47
N LEU A 7 44.72 -34.28 14.39
CA LEU A 7 45.64 -35.41 14.12
C LEU A 7 45.05 -36.27 12.99
N LEU A 8 45.60 -36.32 11.79
CA LEU A 8 46.78 -37.06 11.29
C LEU A 8 46.44 -38.50 10.85
N ALA A 9 46.72 -38.69 9.58
CA ALA A 9 46.93 -39.87 8.74
C ALA A 9 47.94 -40.92 9.36
N PRO A 10 48.48 -41.89 8.65
CA PRO A 10 48.45 -42.39 7.26
C PRO A 10 48.57 -43.94 7.12
N PHE A 11 49.07 -44.40 5.95
CA PHE A 11 49.78 -45.65 5.55
C PHE A 11 49.03 -46.47 4.51
N LEU A 12 49.47 -46.57 3.28
CA LEU A 12 50.67 -47.19 2.62
C LEU A 12 50.67 -48.71 2.67
N THR A 13 50.71 -49.30 1.53
CA THR A 13 51.64 -50.28 0.89
C THR A 13 50.87 -51.10 -0.12
N ALA A 14 51.22 -51.16 -1.32
CA ALA A 14 52.36 -51.70 -2.09
C ALA A 14 52.14 -53.15 -2.57
N ALA A 15 52.11 -53.23 -3.87
CA ALA A 15 52.98 -54.02 -4.75
C ALA A 15 52.85 -55.57 -4.85
N SER A 16 52.79 -56.04 -6.06
CA SER A 16 53.63 -56.98 -6.78
C SER A 16 52.81 -57.84 -7.72
N LEU A 17 53.11 -57.85 -8.95
CA LEU A 17 54.09 -58.44 -9.82
C LEU A 17 53.66 -59.79 -10.43
N ALA A 18 53.54 -59.68 -11.79
CA ALA A 18 53.99 -60.60 -12.87
C ALA A 18 53.48 -62.08 -12.85
N THR A 19 53.00 -62.55 -13.96
CA THR A 19 53.81 -63.26 -14.97
C THR A 19 52.94 -63.78 -16.12
N VAL A 20 53.33 -63.45 -17.29
CA VAL A 20 53.42 -64.10 -18.60
C VAL A 20 53.09 -65.59 -18.63
N LEU A 21 52.28 -66.00 -19.61
CA LEU A 21 52.63 -67.12 -20.52
C LEU A 21 51.71 -67.11 -21.77
N SER A 22 52.41 -67.13 -22.91
CA SER A 22 51.88 -67.28 -24.26
C SER A 22 51.31 -68.68 -24.49
N SER A 23 50.24 -68.76 -25.28
CA SER A 23 50.01 -69.96 -26.11
C SER A 23 49.26 -69.60 -27.39
N CYS A 24 49.91 -69.77 -28.51
CA CYS A 24 49.36 -69.79 -29.87
C CYS A 24 48.49 -71.01 -30.09
N SER A 25 47.32 -70.79 -30.74
CA SER A 25 46.68 -71.80 -31.56
C SER A 25 45.85 -71.17 -32.67
N LYS A 26 45.93 -71.77 -33.83
CA LYS A 26 45.54 -71.43 -35.17
C LYS A 26 44.01 -71.35 -35.43
N PRO A 27 43.60 -70.88 -36.59
CA PRO A 27 42.35 -70.21 -36.87
C PRO A 27 41.21 -71.15 -37.17
N ASN A 28 40.01 -70.80 -36.73
CA ASN A 28 38.78 -71.41 -37.19
C ASN A 28 37.96 -70.38 -37.94
N THR A 29 37.80 -70.63 -39.24
CA THR A 29 36.96 -69.93 -40.15
C THR A 29 35.48 -70.18 -39.77
N GLY A 30 34.96 -69.22 -38.93
CA GLY A 30 33.54 -69.15 -38.64
C GLY A 30 32.99 -67.84 -39.24
N ARG A 31 32.09 -68.01 -40.14
CA ARG A 31 31.29 -67.03 -40.87
C ARG A 31 30.83 -65.88 -39.94
N ALA A 32 31.38 -64.69 -40.15
CA ALA A 32 30.94 -63.51 -39.50
C ALA A 32 29.48 -63.22 -39.94
N GLU A 33 28.54 -63.50 -39.06
CA GLU A 33 27.27 -62.84 -39.11
C GLU A 33 27.55 -61.35 -38.95
N SER A 34 27.27 -60.61 -40.00
CA SER A 34 27.34 -59.15 -39.95
C SER A 34 26.31 -58.68 -38.96
N GLU A 35 26.76 -58.30 -37.75
CA GLU A 35 25.93 -57.41 -36.88
C GLU A 35 25.41 -56.25 -37.73
N PRO A 36 24.15 -55.91 -37.65
CA PRO A 36 23.66 -54.74 -38.36
C PRO A 36 24.45 -53.55 -37.87
N SER A 37 25.31 -52.97 -38.72
CA SER A 37 25.95 -51.69 -38.49
C SER A 37 24.85 -50.69 -38.15
N LEU A 38 24.68 -50.43 -36.85
CA LEU A 38 23.80 -49.35 -36.42
C LEU A 38 24.27 -48.08 -37.12
N ALA A 39 23.52 -47.67 -38.12
CA ALA A 39 23.82 -46.44 -38.85
C ALA A 39 23.93 -45.30 -37.84
N VAL A 40 25.11 -44.71 -37.78
CA VAL A 40 25.47 -43.68 -36.79
C VAL A 40 24.70 -42.41 -37.08
N ALA A 41 24.16 -41.77 -36.05
CA ALA A 41 23.58 -40.43 -36.17
C ALA A 41 24.66 -39.45 -36.68
N ARG A 42 24.34 -38.59 -37.65
CA ARG A 42 25.26 -37.64 -38.24
C ARG A 42 24.82 -36.21 -37.93
N ARG A 43 25.74 -35.38 -37.47
CA ARG A 43 25.56 -33.94 -37.40
C ARG A 43 26.17 -33.26 -38.62
N ASP A 44 25.37 -32.46 -39.30
CA ASP A 44 25.79 -31.61 -40.41
C ASP A 44 25.41 -30.14 -40.04
N GLY A 45 26.41 -29.42 -39.57
CA GLY A 45 26.21 -28.07 -39.07
C GLY A 45 25.25 -28.00 -37.89
N ASN A 46 24.09 -27.37 -38.08
CA ASN A 46 23.01 -27.24 -37.08
C ASN A 46 21.96 -28.38 -37.17
N ARG A 47 22.13 -29.36 -38.03
CA ARG A 47 21.18 -30.46 -38.23
C ARG A 47 21.74 -31.78 -37.70
N VAL A 48 20.88 -32.49 -36.98
CA VAL A 48 21.18 -33.86 -36.53
C VAL A 48 20.19 -34.80 -37.19
N LYS A 49 20.72 -35.80 -37.90
CA LYS A 49 19.93 -36.76 -38.64
C LYS A 49 20.15 -38.16 -38.07
N PHE A 50 19.07 -38.82 -37.66
CA PHE A 50 19.05 -40.20 -37.23
C PHE A 50 18.55 -41.12 -38.34
N PRO A 51 19.17 -42.26 -38.54
CA PRO A 51 18.61 -43.31 -39.41
C PRO A 51 17.28 -43.84 -38.85
N ALA A 52 16.43 -44.30 -39.75
CA ALA A 52 15.14 -44.90 -39.35
C ALA A 52 15.37 -46.09 -38.42
N GLY A 53 14.63 -46.12 -37.29
CA GLY A 53 14.74 -47.18 -36.28
C GLY A 53 15.89 -47.02 -35.29
N HIS A 54 16.60 -45.89 -35.29
CA HIS A 54 17.67 -45.66 -34.32
C HIS A 54 17.11 -45.62 -32.86
N PRO A 55 17.72 -46.37 -31.90
CA PRO A 55 17.19 -46.55 -30.56
C PRO A 55 16.96 -45.25 -29.76
N GLN A 56 17.74 -44.19 -30.08
CA GLN A 56 17.60 -42.90 -29.42
C GLN A 56 16.33 -42.14 -29.83
N LEU A 57 15.77 -42.41 -31.02
CA LEU A 57 14.53 -41.78 -31.46
C LEU A 57 13.35 -42.03 -30.50
N SER A 58 13.34 -43.18 -29.84
CA SER A 58 12.31 -43.52 -28.86
C SER A 58 12.36 -42.69 -27.58
N ARG A 59 13.50 -42.03 -27.32
CA ARG A 59 13.72 -41.15 -26.15
C ARG A 59 13.52 -39.67 -26.48
N ILE A 60 13.28 -39.34 -27.74
CA ILE A 60 13.04 -37.96 -28.18
C ILE A 60 11.52 -37.77 -28.28
N ARG A 61 10.99 -36.86 -27.48
CA ARG A 61 9.58 -36.46 -27.59
C ARG A 61 9.48 -35.10 -28.27
N VAL A 62 8.58 -35.01 -29.19
CA VAL A 62 8.29 -33.80 -29.96
C VAL A 62 6.87 -33.35 -29.68
N ALA A 63 6.65 -32.08 -29.52
CA ALA A 63 5.33 -31.49 -29.36
C ALA A 63 5.15 -30.29 -30.31
N PRO A 64 3.93 -30.04 -30.76
CA PRO A 64 3.67 -28.83 -31.55
C PRO A 64 3.81 -27.59 -30.67
N VAL A 65 4.31 -26.51 -31.26
CA VAL A 65 4.40 -25.20 -30.64
C VAL A 65 3.02 -24.59 -30.57
N GLU A 66 2.55 -24.36 -29.36
CA GLU A 66 1.29 -23.68 -29.09
C GLU A 66 1.49 -22.17 -29.05
N THR A 67 0.40 -21.41 -29.15
CA THR A 67 0.41 -19.97 -28.92
C THR A 67 -0.30 -19.63 -27.61
N ALA A 68 0.21 -18.63 -26.90
CA ALA A 68 -0.44 -18.11 -25.70
C ALA A 68 -0.41 -16.58 -25.66
N GLN A 69 -1.36 -16.01 -24.96
CA GLN A 69 -1.34 -14.59 -24.64
C GLN A 69 -0.28 -14.35 -23.55
N ILE A 70 0.77 -13.64 -23.94
CA ILE A 70 1.90 -13.31 -23.06
C ILE A 70 1.82 -11.84 -22.68
N PRO A 71 1.93 -11.53 -21.38
CA PRO A 71 1.91 -10.15 -20.92
C PRO A 71 3.09 -9.39 -21.52
N GLN A 72 2.81 -8.20 -22.05
CA GLN A 72 3.82 -7.26 -22.48
C GLN A 72 3.96 -6.15 -21.47
N ASP A 73 5.18 -5.68 -21.27
CA ASP A 73 5.47 -4.54 -20.39
C ASP A 73 4.79 -4.70 -19.00
N GLU A 74 5.05 -5.84 -18.40
CA GLU A 74 4.59 -6.14 -17.05
C GLU A 74 5.39 -5.36 -16.01
N VAL A 75 4.67 -4.69 -15.11
CA VAL A 75 5.24 -4.02 -13.95
C VAL A 75 4.78 -4.74 -12.70
N VAL A 76 5.71 -5.30 -11.95
CA VAL A 76 5.47 -5.85 -10.62
C VAL A 76 6.20 -4.98 -9.60
N ALA A 77 5.47 -4.44 -8.64
CA ALA A 77 6.04 -3.57 -7.63
C ALA A 77 5.59 -3.97 -6.23
N PRO A 78 6.54 -4.11 -5.29
CA PRO A 78 6.21 -4.34 -3.89
C PRO A 78 5.57 -3.10 -3.27
N GLY A 79 4.76 -3.30 -2.25
CA GLY A 79 4.09 -2.23 -1.56
C GLY A 79 3.43 -2.70 -0.28
N LYS A 80 2.59 -1.85 0.27
CA LYS A 80 1.82 -2.12 1.48
C LYS A 80 0.45 -1.48 1.43
N VAL A 81 -0.44 -1.97 2.30
CA VAL A 81 -1.75 -1.38 2.52
C VAL A 81 -1.59 -0.12 3.36
N GLU A 82 -2.13 1.00 2.88
CA GLU A 82 -2.18 2.28 3.60
C GLU A 82 -3.64 2.69 3.84
N LEU A 83 -3.85 3.53 4.85
CA LEU A 83 -5.14 4.19 5.05
C LEU A 83 -5.38 5.20 3.92
N ASP A 84 -6.64 5.34 3.51
CA ASP A 84 -7.04 6.45 2.64
C ASP A 84 -7.01 7.77 3.45
N PRO A 85 -6.16 8.73 3.10
CA PRO A 85 -6.08 10.01 3.81
C PRO A 85 -7.40 10.81 3.80
N GLY A 86 -8.26 10.57 2.82
CA GLY A 86 -9.58 11.21 2.73
C GLY A 86 -10.64 10.58 3.64
N ARG A 87 -10.33 9.41 4.23
CA ARG A 87 -11.28 8.63 5.05
C ARG A 87 -10.79 8.40 6.48
N LEU A 88 -9.81 9.16 6.94
CA LEU A 88 -9.32 9.09 8.31
C LEU A 88 -9.43 10.44 9.02
N SER A 89 -9.54 10.38 10.32
CA SER A 89 -9.45 11.57 11.16
C SER A 89 -8.54 11.30 12.34
N ARG A 90 -7.60 12.22 12.54
CA ARG A 90 -6.74 12.27 13.72
C ARG A 90 -7.38 13.14 14.76
N VAL A 91 -7.86 12.52 15.84
CA VAL A 91 -8.56 13.19 16.93
C VAL A 91 -7.53 13.76 17.89
N ALA A 92 -7.41 15.08 17.92
CA ALA A 92 -6.62 15.81 18.91
C ALA A 92 -7.52 16.39 19.99
N LEU A 93 -6.93 16.80 21.11
CA LEU A 93 -7.67 17.43 22.19
C LEU A 93 -7.95 18.90 21.86
N PRO A 94 -9.16 19.41 22.09
CA PRO A 94 -9.48 20.83 21.84
C PRO A 94 -8.82 21.79 22.86
N VAL A 95 -8.49 21.30 24.04
CA VAL A 95 -7.82 22.06 25.11
C VAL A 95 -6.88 21.15 25.89
N ALA A 96 -5.90 21.77 26.56
CA ALA A 96 -5.05 21.06 27.51
C ALA A 96 -5.84 20.57 28.72
N GLY A 97 -5.49 19.39 29.22
CA GLY A 97 -6.18 18.83 30.39
C GLY A 97 -5.86 17.38 30.66
N ARG A 98 -6.55 16.83 31.65
CA ARG A 98 -6.45 15.43 32.03
C ARG A 98 -7.55 14.62 31.36
N ILE A 99 -7.16 13.54 30.67
CA ILE A 99 -8.10 12.57 30.13
C ILE A 99 -8.74 11.84 31.30
N ASN A 100 -10.02 12.13 31.54
CA ASN A 100 -10.77 11.50 32.64
C ASN A 100 -11.10 10.04 32.28
N ARG A 101 -11.69 9.83 31.11
CA ARG A 101 -12.06 8.49 30.62
C ARG A 101 -11.92 8.40 29.11
N VAL A 102 -11.36 7.31 28.64
CA VAL A 102 -11.46 6.86 27.24
C VAL A 102 -12.63 5.91 27.14
N LEU A 103 -13.57 6.18 26.24
CA LEU A 103 -14.85 5.50 26.11
C LEU A 103 -14.85 4.39 25.05
N VAL A 104 -13.78 4.33 24.24
CA VAL A 104 -13.62 3.38 23.12
C VAL A 104 -12.25 2.74 23.18
N GLY A 105 -12.14 1.51 22.70
CA GLY A 105 -10.88 0.77 22.60
C GLY A 105 -10.31 0.73 21.19
N LEU A 106 -9.08 0.26 21.10
CA LEU A 106 -8.45 -0.02 19.80
C LEU A 106 -9.25 -1.10 19.05
N GLY A 107 -9.62 -0.82 17.81
CA GLY A 107 -10.42 -1.73 16.97
C GLY A 107 -11.93 -1.54 17.08
N ASP A 108 -12.42 -0.75 18.03
CA ASP A 108 -13.85 -0.48 18.17
C ASP A 108 -14.40 0.31 16.98
N ALA A 109 -15.62 -0.01 16.59
CA ALA A 109 -16.37 0.75 15.61
C ALA A 109 -17.05 1.96 16.29
N VAL A 110 -16.94 3.12 15.67
CA VAL A 110 -17.54 4.37 16.12
C VAL A 110 -18.32 5.05 15.00
N THR A 111 -19.34 5.81 15.38
CA THR A 111 -20.12 6.64 14.46
C THR A 111 -19.76 8.11 14.63
N ALA A 112 -19.89 8.89 13.56
CA ALA A 112 -19.68 10.34 13.64
C ALA A 112 -20.56 10.97 14.71
N GLY A 113 -19.98 11.84 15.56
CA GLY A 113 -20.67 12.44 16.71
C GLY A 113 -20.69 11.60 17.99
N GLN A 114 -20.27 10.32 17.95
CA GLN A 114 -20.20 9.47 19.14
C GLN A 114 -19.13 9.96 20.12
N PRO A 115 -19.41 10.05 21.42
CA PRO A 115 -18.40 10.32 22.43
C PRO A 115 -17.29 9.27 22.44
N VAL A 116 -16.03 9.71 22.37
CA VAL A 116 -14.87 8.81 22.34
C VAL A 116 -13.96 8.96 23.57
N LEU A 117 -13.92 10.15 24.16
CA LEU A 117 -13.25 10.37 25.44
C LEU A 117 -13.83 11.60 26.17
N SER A 118 -13.59 11.68 27.48
CA SER A 118 -13.87 12.86 28.29
C SER A 118 -12.59 13.43 28.86
N LEU A 119 -12.49 14.77 28.81
CA LEU A 119 -11.34 15.56 29.22
C LEU A 119 -11.77 16.51 30.33
N GLU A 120 -10.97 16.62 31.39
CA GLU A 120 -11.12 17.63 32.44
C GLU A 120 -10.05 18.71 32.26
N SER A 121 -10.50 19.99 32.17
CA SER A 121 -9.59 21.10 31.85
C SER A 121 -9.86 22.31 32.72
N THR A 122 -8.82 22.90 33.25
CA THR A 122 -8.88 24.17 33.99
C THR A 122 -9.25 25.35 33.09
N GLU A 123 -8.98 25.25 31.78
CA GLU A 123 -9.34 26.28 30.80
C GLU A 123 -10.86 26.44 30.69
N VAL A 124 -11.62 25.35 30.81
CA VAL A 124 -13.10 25.37 30.85
C VAL A 124 -13.60 26.22 32.00
N SER A 125 -12.98 26.10 33.17
CA SER A 125 -13.34 26.93 34.32
C SER A 125 -13.11 28.42 34.06
N GLY A 126 -12.02 28.76 33.38
CA GLY A 126 -11.70 30.12 32.96
C GLY A 126 -12.78 30.70 32.03
N VAL A 127 -13.10 29.96 30.96
CA VAL A 127 -14.10 30.39 29.96
C VAL A 127 -15.49 30.52 30.60
N THR A 128 -15.88 29.59 31.45
CA THR A 128 -17.18 29.65 32.18
C THR A 128 -17.26 30.87 33.12
N SER A 129 -16.14 31.17 33.79
CA SER A 129 -16.07 32.35 34.68
C SER A 129 -16.10 33.64 33.87
N ALA A 130 -15.41 33.71 32.73
CA ALA A 130 -15.45 34.85 31.82
C ALA A 130 -16.90 35.12 31.31
N LEU A 131 -17.62 34.08 30.92
CA LEU A 131 -19.02 34.21 30.48
C LEU A 131 -19.91 34.74 31.59
N ARG A 132 -19.76 34.22 32.83
CA ARG A 132 -20.55 34.71 33.99
C ARG A 132 -20.24 36.20 34.25
N GLN A 133 -18.97 36.60 34.23
CA GLN A 133 -18.59 38.01 34.43
C GLN A 133 -19.12 38.90 33.32
N ALA A 134 -19.01 38.49 32.07
CA ALA A 134 -19.55 39.26 30.95
C ALA A 134 -21.06 39.39 30.99
N SER A 135 -21.77 38.34 31.44
CA SER A 135 -23.22 38.38 31.63
C SER A 135 -23.65 39.32 32.76
N ALA A 136 -22.88 39.37 33.88
CA ALA A 136 -23.12 40.31 34.97
C ALA A 136 -22.87 41.75 34.53
N ASN A 137 -21.80 42.02 33.75
CA ASN A 137 -21.52 43.35 33.21
C ASN A 137 -22.61 43.80 32.24
N LEU A 138 -23.15 42.93 31.39
CA LEU A 138 -24.27 43.23 30.52
C LEU A 138 -25.52 43.59 31.33
N SER A 139 -25.82 42.85 32.38
CA SER A 139 -26.95 43.13 33.30
C SER A 139 -26.77 44.50 33.94
N GLN A 140 -25.57 44.87 34.39
CA GLN A 140 -25.29 46.18 34.98
C GLN A 140 -25.44 47.29 33.94
N ALA A 141 -24.92 47.10 32.70
CA ALA A 141 -25.07 48.09 31.63
C ALA A 141 -26.54 48.33 31.25
N ASN A 142 -27.36 47.28 31.20
CA ASN A 142 -28.79 47.40 30.94
C ASN A 142 -29.51 48.18 32.07
N ALA A 143 -29.16 47.92 33.33
CA ALA A 143 -29.73 48.65 34.47
C ALA A 143 -29.36 50.17 34.42
N THR A 144 -28.09 50.46 34.01
CA THR A 144 -27.65 51.86 33.82
C THR A 144 -28.38 52.55 32.66
N LEU A 145 -28.62 51.87 31.57
CA LEU A 145 -29.38 52.36 30.43
C LEU A 145 -30.83 52.63 30.86
N ALA A 146 -31.49 51.72 31.52
CA ALA A 146 -32.87 51.89 32.01
C ALA A 146 -33.00 53.11 32.93
N LYS A 147 -32.01 53.32 33.83
CA LYS A 147 -31.97 54.54 34.67
C LYS A 147 -31.81 55.79 33.81
N SER A 148 -30.86 55.83 32.90
CA SER A 148 -30.61 57.02 32.04
C SER A 148 -31.81 57.34 31.15
N GLU A 149 -32.52 56.36 30.64
CA GLU A 149 -33.78 56.54 29.89
C GLU A 149 -34.90 57.09 30.75
N ALA A 150 -35.05 56.64 32.00
CA ALA A 150 -36.02 57.18 32.93
C ALA A 150 -35.69 58.64 33.33
N ASP A 151 -34.40 58.95 33.53
CA ASP A 151 -33.92 60.31 33.82
C ASP A 151 -34.17 61.24 32.62
N LEU A 152 -33.97 60.81 31.37
CA LEU A 152 -34.25 61.54 30.14
C LEU A 152 -35.77 61.80 30.02
N ALA A 153 -36.62 60.81 30.25
CA ALA A 153 -38.07 60.96 30.24
C ALA A 153 -38.52 62.05 31.21
N ARG A 154 -38.02 61.99 32.45
CA ARG A 154 -38.29 63.01 33.46
C ARG A 154 -37.80 64.41 33.05
N SER A 155 -36.62 64.52 32.47
CA SER A 155 -36.08 65.77 31.99
C SER A 155 -36.94 66.38 30.85
N ARG A 156 -37.46 65.57 29.96
CA ARG A 156 -38.40 65.98 28.89
C ARG A 156 -39.71 66.50 29.43
N ASP A 157 -40.28 65.86 30.44
CA ASP A 157 -41.49 66.29 31.11
C ASP A 157 -41.28 67.68 31.79
N LEU A 158 -40.17 67.83 32.54
CA LEU A 158 -39.82 69.07 33.18
C LEU A 158 -39.54 70.22 32.20
N LEU A 159 -38.98 69.93 31.00
CA LEU A 159 -38.82 70.90 29.93
C LEU A 159 -40.18 71.37 29.36
N ALA A 160 -41.13 70.43 29.18
CA ALA A 160 -42.49 70.72 28.74
C ALA A 160 -43.19 71.70 29.72
N ASP A 161 -42.94 71.56 31.01
CA ASP A 161 -43.40 72.40 32.08
C ASP A 161 -42.54 73.67 32.29
N ARG A 162 -41.55 73.91 31.41
CA ARG A 162 -40.59 75.02 31.46
C ARG A 162 -39.77 75.08 32.80
N ALA A 163 -39.62 74.02 33.45
CA ALA A 163 -38.92 73.95 34.76
C ALA A 163 -37.38 73.78 34.63
N ILE A 164 -36.89 73.35 33.44
CA ILE A 164 -35.45 73.20 33.13
C ILE A 164 -35.06 73.77 31.79
N ALA A 165 -33.75 73.98 31.56
CA ALA A 165 -33.22 74.41 30.31
C ALA A 165 -33.06 73.32 29.28
N GLN A 166 -33.22 73.58 27.98
CA GLN A 166 -33.02 72.61 26.89
C GLN A 166 -31.65 71.91 26.90
N LYS A 167 -30.57 72.60 27.37
CA LYS A 167 -29.24 72.05 27.51
C LYS A 167 -29.19 70.81 28.41
N GLU A 168 -30.11 70.73 29.41
CA GLU A 168 -30.14 69.62 30.37
C GLU A 168 -30.77 68.36 29.72
N VAL A 169 -31.77 68.56 28.85
CA VAL A 169 -32.32 67.46 28.03
C VAL A 169 -31.26 66.89 27.07
N LEU A 170 -30.50 67.79 26.37
CA LEU A 170 -29.42 67.36 25.51
C LEU A 170 -28.33 66.60 26.27
N ALA A 171 -28.00 67.01 27.50
CA ALA A 171 -27.05 66.30 28.35
C ALA A 171 -27.59 64.89 28.75
N ALA A 172 -28.88 64.78 29.08
CA ALA A 172 -29.53 63.50 29.34
C ALA A 172 -29.57 62.59 28.10
N GLU A 173 -29.84 63.14 26.93
CA GLU A 173 -29.78 62.40 25.64
C GLU A 173 -28.35 61.86 25.37
N ALA A 174 -27.32 62.67 25.57
CA ALA A 174 -25.93 62.20 25.47
C ALA A 174 -25.61 61.06 26.45
N THR A 175 -26.16 61.13 27.71
CA THR A 175 -25.98 60.08 28.69
C THR A 175 -26.66 58.75 28.26
N VAL A 176 -27.88 58.83 27.69
CA VAL A 176 -28.56 57.66 27.14
C VAL A 176 -27.75 57.08 25.95
N ALA A 177 -27.25 57.92 25.04
CA ALA A 177 -26.39 57.42 23.93
C ALA A 177 -25.14 56.73 24.42
N GLN A 178 -24.48 57.25 25.48
CA GLN A 178 -23.33 56.65 26.09
C GLN A 178 -23.70 55.30 26.76
N SER A 179 -24.85 55.25 27.46
CA SER A 179 -25.32 54.03 28.12
C SER A 179 -25.68 52.95 27.10
N LYS A 180 -26.25 53.30 25.93
CA LYS A 180 -26.51 52.38 24.82
C LYS A 180 -25.22 51.80 24.26
N ALA A 181 -24.22 52.61 23.98
CA ALA A 181 -22.92 52.15 23.56
C ALA A 181 -22.27 51.18 24.57
N ALA A 182 -22.41 51.45 25.88
CA ALA A 182 -21.94 50.56 26.90
C ALA A 182 -22.63 49.18 26.92
N VAL A 183 -23.95 49.16 26.64
CA VAL A 183 -24.71 47.91 26.48
C VAL A 183 -24.23 47.13 25.27
N GLU A 184 -24.05 47.79 24.11
CA GLU A 184 -23.53 47.13 22.90
C GLU A 184 -22.17 46.50 23.14
N GLN A 185 -21.25 47.22 23.78
CA GLN A 185 -19.93 46.72 24.13
C GLN A 185 -20.00 45.51 25.10
N ALA A 186 -20.84 45.57 26.14
CA ALA A 186 -21.02 44.49 27.05
C ALA A 186 -21.64 43.25 26.39
N GLN A 187 -22.57 43.47 25.46
CA GLN A 187 -23.16 42.41 24.63
C GLN A 187 -22.12 41.71 23.79
N ALA A 188 -21.28 42.46 23.08
CA ALA A 188 -20.20 41.93 22.26
C ALA A 188 -19.22 41.06 23.05
N THR A 189 -18.86 41.52 24.27
CA THR A 189 -17.96 40.77 25.19
C THR A 189 -18.60 39.47 25.67
N ARG A 190 -19.91 39.53 25.99
CA ARG A 190 -20.66 38.30 26.40
C ARG A 190 -20.75 37.30 25.24
N ASP A 191 -21.02 37.76 24.04
CA ASP A 191 -21.13 36.94 22.85
C ASP A 191 -19.77 36.30 22.42
N GLU A 192 -18.67 37.00 22.66
CA GLU A 192 -17.33 36.45 22.51
C GLU A 192 -17.09 35.29 23.49
N ALA A 193 -17.40 35.49 24.76
CA ALA A 193 -17.26 34.45 25.79
C ALA A 193 -18.16 33.23 25.50
N MET A 194 -19.37 33.48 24.99
CA MET A 194 -20.31 32.44 24.57
C MET A 194 -19.71 31.58 23.42
N ARG A 195 -19.21 32.23 22.36
CA ARG A 195 -18.59 31.51 21.23
C ARG A 195 -17.39 30.64 21.68
N LYS A 196 -16.58 31.13 22.59
CA LYS A 196 -15.48 30.32 23.17
C LYS A 196 -16.01 29.05 23.84
N LEU A 197 -17.13 29.17 24.57
CA LEU A 197 -17.75 28.00 25.23
C LEU A 197 -18.31 27.01 24.20
N GLU A 198 -18.96 27.49 23.16
CA GLU A 198 -19.54 26.66 22.08
C GLU A 198 -18.45 25.89 21.31
N ILE A 199 -17.29 26.50 21.04
CA ILE A 199 -16.15 25.85 20.40
C ILE A 199 -15.68 24.64 21.22
N LEU A 200 -15.77 24.70 22.54
CA LEU A 200 -15.44 23.60 23.45
C LEU A 200 -16.54 22.52 23.52
N GLY A 201 -17.65 22.73 22.81
CA GLY A 201 -18.81 21.82 22.82
C GLY A 201 -19.60 21.85 24.15
N LEU A 202 -19.45 22.91 24.91
CA LEU A 202 -20.09 23.09 26.20
C LEU A 202 -21.34 23.95 26.08
N GLN A 203 -22.36 23.69 26.92
CA GLN A 203 -23.56 24.50 27.00
C GLN A 203 -23.48 25.51 28.15
N PRO A 204 -24.03 26.72 27.97
CA PRO A 204 -24.10 27.70 29.04
C PRO A 204 -24.85 27.15 30.26
N GLY A 205 -24.30 27.35 31.45
CA GLY A 205 -24.91 26.89 32.71
C GLY A 205 -24.59 25.46 33.11
N SER A 206 -23.87 24.67 32.32
CA SER A 206 -23.38 23.37 32.75
C SER A 206 -22.31 23.57 33.83
N MET A 207 -22.46 22.88 34.97
CA MET A 207 -21.41 22.83 36.00
C MET A 207 -20.36 21.79 35.71
N ASP A 208 -20.50 21.07 34.62
CA ASP A 208 -19.57 20.01 34.22
C ASP A 208 -18.34 20.64 33.53
N GLN A 209 -17.20 20.53 34.20
CA GLN A 209 -15.89 20.99 33.66
C GLN A 209 -15.31 20.01 32.66
N ARG A 210 -16.07 18.98 32.28
CA ARG A 210 -15.64 17.94 31.36
C ARG A 210 -15.99 18.29 29.92
N VAL A 211 -14.99 18.30 29.09
CA VAL A 211 -15.15 18.37 27.63
C VAL A 211 -15.29 16.96 27.10
N THR A 212 -16.37 16.72 26.38
CA THR A 212 -16.57 15.45 25.67
C THR A 212 -16.07 15.57 24.25
N VAL A 213 -15.01 14.82 23.90
CA VAL A 213 -14.51 14.72 22.54
C VAL A 213 -15.31 13.67 21.80
N LYS A 214 -15.78 14.05 20.61
CA LYS A 214 -16.61 13.21 19.74
C LYS A 214 -15.84 12.77 18.50
N ALA A 215 -16.20 11.60 17.95
CA ALA A 215 -15.66 11.10 16.70
C ALA A 215 -16.05 12.05 15.54
N PRO A 216 -15.10 12.59 14.77
CA PRO A 216 -15.42 13.46 13.62
C PRO A 216 -16.00 12.69 12.44
N VAL A 217 -15.61 11.41 12.30
CA VAL A 217 -16.01 10.50 11.21
C VAL A 217 -16.45 9.16 11.78
N SER A 218 -17.28 8.43 11.02
CA SER A 218 -17.58 7.04 11.31
C SER A 218 -16.44 6.14 10.83
N GLY A 219 -16.13 5.07 11.59
CA GLY A 219 -15.06 4.16 11.24
C GLY A 219 -14.62 3.29 12.40
N LYS A 220 -13.39 2.83 12.39
CA LYS A 220 -12.74 2.07 13.46
C LYS A 220 -11.60 2.87 14.08
N VAL A 221 -11.39 2.69 15.37
CA VAL A 221 -10.21 3.21 16.07
C VAL A 221 -9.00 2.37 15.65
N VAL A 222 -8.12 2.95 14.83
CA VAL A 222 -6.93 2.27 14.31
C VAL A 222 -5.68 2.55 15.13
N GLU A 223 -5.68 3.63 15.90
CA GLU A 223 -4.59 4.02 16.78
C GLU A 223 -5.17 4.70 18.02
N LEU A 224 -4.63 4.41 19.19
CA LEU A 224 -5.02 4.99 20.46
C LEU A 224 -3.78 5.21 21.31
N THR A 225 -3.39 6.49 21.49
CA THR A 225 -2.19 6.89 22.25
C THR A 225 -2.54 7.57 23.58
N GLY A 226 -3.81 7.99 23.75
CA GLY A 226 -4.30 8.57 24.99
C GLY A 226 -4.83 7.53 25.96
N ALA A 227 -4.44 7.61 27.23
CA ALA A 227 -4.94 6.76 28.29
C ALA A 227 -5.71 7.56 29.36
N SER A 228 -6.65 6.88 30.04
CA SER A 228 -7.35 7.49 31.17
C SER A 228 -6.35 7.85 32.29
N GLY A 229 -6.42 9.09 32.77
CA GLY A 229 -5.49 9.65 33.75
C GLY A 229 -4.34 10.45 33.15
N ASP A 230 -4.05 10.33 31.85
CA ASP A 230 -3.01 11.11 31.18
C ASP A 230 -3.32 12.61 31.24
N TYR A 231 -2.33 13.40 31.56
CA TYR A 231 -2.39 14.85 31.38
C TYR A 231 -1.71 15.24 30.08
N ARG A 232 -2.45 15.91 29.20
CA ARG A 232 -1.96 16.40 27.89
C ARG A 232 -1.98 17.92 27.86
N ASN A 233 -0.84 18.52 27.66
CA ASN A 233 -0.68 19.95 27.46
C ASN A 233 -0.51 20.31 25.97
N ASP A 234 -0.17 19.33 25.14
CA ASP A 234 -0.06 19.50 23.69
C ASP A 234 -1.40 19.08 23.02
N THR A 235 -2.03 20.06 22.41
CA THR A 235 -3.30 19.87 21.67
C THR A 235 -3.09 19.51 20.21
N ASN A 236 -1.84 19.53 19.70
CA ASN A 236 -1.54 19.22 18.29
C ASN A 236 -1.29 17.72 18.07
N THR A 237 -0.84 17.01 19.12
CA THR A 237 -0.60 15.57 19.01
C THR A 237 -1.93 14.79 19.11
N PRO A 238 -2.28 14.00 18.10
CA PRO A 238 -3.49 13.18 18.12
C PRO A 238 -3.46 12.16 19.27
N VAL A 239 -4.57 12.00 19.96
CA VAL A 239 -4.77 10.98 21.00
C VAL A 239 -5.37 9.69 20.45
N MET A 240 -6.00 9.74 19.30
CA MET A 240 -6.48 8.58 18.55
C MET A 240 -6.62 8.89 17.07
N THR A 241 -6.59 7.84 16.25
CA THR A 241 -6.90 7.90 14.83
C THR A 241 -8.11 7.02 14.54
N ILE A 242 -9.10 7.59 13.89
CA ILE A 242 -10.33 6.90 13.45
C ILE A 242 -10.29 6.85 11.94
N ALA A 243 -10.49 5.66 11.33
CA ALA A 243 -10.50 5.49 9.90
C ALA A 243 -11.66 4.61 9.42
N ASP A 244 -12.26 5.00 8.32
CA ASP A 244 -13.16 4.14 7.56
C ASP A 244 -12.32 3.16 6.73
N LEU A 245 -12.39 1.88 7.12
CA LEU A 245 -11.64 0.79 6.49
C LEU A 245 -12.41 0.10 5.37
N SER A 246 -13.56 0.60 4.93
CA SER A 246 -14.35 0.00 3.84
C SER A 246 -13.64 0.06 2.50
N SER A 247 -12.69 0.97 2.35
CA SER A 247 -11.73 1.06 1.25
C SER A 247 -10.35 1.37 1.82
N VAL A 248 -9.32 0.79 1.22
CA VAL A 248 -7.93 0.99 1.59
C VAL A 248 -7.10 1.31 0.34
N TRP A 249 -5.95 1.89 0.53
CA TRP A 249 -5.00 2.07 -0.56
C TRP A 249 -3.90 1.02 -0.49
N VAL A 250 -3.48 0.53 -1.65
CA VAL A 250 -2.24 -0.22 -1.79
C VAL A 250 -1.22 0.72 -2.40
N ALA A 251 -0.24 1.11 -1.61
CA ALA A 251 0.86 1.95 -2.04
C ALA A 251 2.04 1.08 -2.43
N ALA A 252 2.41 1.09 -3.70
CA ALA A 252 3.50 0.30 -4.24
C ALA A 252 4.61 1.20 -4.78
N ASP A 253 5.84 0.73 -4.67
CA ASP A 253 7.04 1.45 -5.05
C ASP A 253 7.49 0.99 -6.44
N VAL A 254 7.10 1.77 -7.46
CA VAL A 254 7.34 1.46 -8.88
C VAL A 254 8.64 2.12 -9.33
N PRO A 255 9.58 1.37 -9.96
CA PRO A 255 10.79 1.93 -10.54
C PRO A 255 10.50 3.06 -11.54
N GLU A 256 11.34 4.12 -11.54
CA GLU A 256 11.11 5.32 -12.37
C GLU A 256 11.09 5.02 -13.88
N ASP A 257 11.87 4.02 -14.34
CA ASP A 257 11.91 3.59 -15.74
C ASP A 257 10.63 2.90 -16.20
N ARG A 258 9.81 2.38 -15.25
CA ARG A 258 8.57 1.65 -15.50
C ARG A 258 7.32 2.49 -15.33
N ILE A 259 7.42 3.67 -14.70
CA ILE A 259 6.25 4.49 -14.37
C ILE A 259 5.43 4.92 -15.60
N ARG A 260 6.09 5.06 -16.76
CA ARG A 260 5.44 5.39 -18.04
C ARG A 260 4.36 4.38 -18.47
N LEU A 261 4.42 3.15 -17.91
CA LEU A 261 3.52 2.05 -18.22
C LEU A 261 2.25 2.04 -17.35
N ILE A 262 2.16 2.91 -16.36
CA ILE A 262 1.02 2.97 -15.43
C ILE A 262 0.37 4.35 -15.52
N ARG A 263 -0.96 4.37 -15.61
CA ARG A 263 -1.74 5.61 -15.65
C ARG A 263 -2.82 5.62 -14.58
N PRO A 264 -3.18 6.80 -14.06
CA PRO A 264 -4.34 6.94 -13.18
C PRO A 264 -5.61 6.41 -13.86
N GLY A 265 -6.44 5.69 -13.09
CA GLY A 265 -7.67 5.07 -13.56
C GLY A 265 -7.53 3.65 -14.07
N GLU A 266 -6.33 3.16 -14.36
CA GLU A 266 -6.09 1.78 -14.81
C GLU A 266 -6.29 0.77 -13.67
N SER A 267 -6.70 -0.42 -14.06
CA SER A 267 -6.83 -1.55 -13.14
C SER A 267 -5.49 -2.25 -12.93
N VAL A 268 -5.22 -2.63 -11.71
CA VAL A 268 -4.04 -3.40 -11.32
C VAL A 268 -4.46 -4.63 -10.54
N GLU A 269 -3.73 -5.71 -10.74
CA GLU A 269 -3.85 -6.91 -9.92
C GLU A 269 -3.06 -6.72 -8.63
N ILE A 270 -3.69 -7.02 -7.50
CA ILE A 270 -3.08 -6.91 -6.18
C ILE A 270 -3.00 -8.31 -5.59
N SER A 271 -1.84 -8.68 -5.09
CA SER A 271 -1.62 -9.90 -4.33
C SER A 271 -1.04 -9.58 -2.96
N MET A 272 -1.43 -10.37 -1.98
CA MET A 272 -0.97 -10.20 -0.59
C MET A 272 -0.47 -11.53 -0.04
N PRO A 273 0.73 -11.60 0.55
CA PRO A 273 1.23 -12.83 1.18
C PRO A 273 0.32 -13.37 2.29
N ALA A 274 -0.44 -12.49 2.96
CA ALA A 274 -1.40 -12.89 3.97
C ALA A 274 -2.61 -13.68 3.41
N PHE A 275 -2.86 -13.63 2.11
CA PHE A 275 -3.95 -14.31 1.41
C PHE A 275 -3.43 -15.00 0.15
N PRO A 276 -2.67 -16.12 0.29
CA PRO A 276 -2.05 -16.80 -0.84
C PRO A 276 -3.09 -17.28 -1.86
N GLY A 277 -2.84 -17.04 -3.14
CA GLY A 277 -3.70 -17.46 -4.24
C GLY A 277 -4.90 -16.54 -4.52
N GLU A 278 -5.20 -15.57 -3.65
CA GLU A 278 -6.20 -14.53 -3.96
C GLU A 278 -5.57 -13.45 -4.87
N ARG A 279 -6.28 -13.15 -5.97
CA ARG A 279 -5.95 -12.05 -6.87
C ARG A 279 -7.04 -11.01 -6.76
N LEU A 280 -6.68 -9.84 -6.29
CA LEU A 280 -7.59 -8.74 -6.06
C LEU A 280 -7.41 -7.72 -7.18
N THR A 281 -8.46 -7.03 -7.54
CA THR A 281 -8.40 -5.97 -8.53
C THR A 281 -8.52 -4.63 -7.82
N GLY A 282 -7.49 -3.80 -7.96
CA GLY A 282 -7.50 -2.42 -7.52
C GLY A 282 -7.49 -1.46 -8.71
N ARG A 283 -7.77 -0.18 -8.45
CA ARG A 283 -7.72 0.89 -9.44
C ARG A 283 -6.69 1.93 -9.04
N VAL A 284 -5.76 2.25 -9.93
CA VAL A 284 -4.78 3.31 -9.71
C VAL A 284 -5.50 4.65 -9.50
N ARG A 285 -5.37 5.23 -8.32
CA ARG A 285 -5.96 6.53 -7.97
C ARG A 285 -4.95 7.65 -8.09
N ARG A 286 -3.71 7.39 -7.69
CA ARG A 286 -2.69 8.42 -7.66
C ARG A 286 -1.32 7.85 -7.94
N ILE A 287 -0.54 8.60 -8.70
CA ILE A 287 0.89 8.40 -8.92
C ILE A 287 1.59 9.56 -8.23
N GLY A 288 2.64 9.28 -7.48
CA GLY A 288 3.42 10.32 -6.79
C GLY A 288 4.13 11.23 -7.78
N ASP A 289 4.21 12.50 -7.43
CA ASP A 289 4.85 13.53 -8.27
C ASP A 289 6.37 13.62 -8.04
N ALA A 290 6.90 12.87 -7.07
CA ALA A 290 8.30 12.85 -6.70
C ALA A 290 8.87 11.43 -6.72
N VAL A 291 10.11 11.32 -7.17
CA VAL A 291 10.92 10.08 -7.08
C VAL A 291 11.59 10.04 -5.71
N ASP A 292 11.52 8.91 -5.04
CA ASP A 292 12.32 8.67 -3.85
C ASP A 292 13.79 8.54 -4.27
N PRO A 293 14.68 9.42 -3.80
CA PRO A 293 16.08 9.44 -4.24
C PRO A 293 16.89 8.24 -3.76
N GLN A 294 16.45 7.55 -2.70
CA GLN A 294 17.16 6.40 -2.14
C GLN A 294 16.82 5.12 -2.90
N THR A 295 15.54 4.92 -3.22
CA THR A 295 15.05 3.70 -3.87
C THR A 295 14.90 3.83 -5.37
N ARG A 296 14.93 5.06 -5.91
CA ARG A 296 14.64 5.37 -7.31
C ARG A 296 13.27 4.87 -7.76
N THR A 297 12.29 4.98 -6.87
CA THR A 297 10.91 4.56 -7.11
C THR A 297 9.93 5.72 -7.00
N ILE A 298 8.79 5.58 -7.65
CA ILE A 298 7.64 6.48 -7.54
C ILE A 298 6.51 5.72 -6.88
N LYS A 299 5.89 6.33 -5.89
CA LYS A 299 4.81 5.71 -5.14
C LYS A 299 3.49 5.74 -5.93
N VAL A 300 3.01 4.57 -6.32
CA VAL A 300 1.72 4.37 -6.99
C VAL A 300 0.71 3.89 -5.96
N ARG A 301 -0.42 4.58 -5.85
CA ARG A 301 -1.51 4.23 -4.94
C ARG A 301 -2.71 3.72 -5.70
N ALA A 302 -3.07 2.47 -5.46
CA ALA A 302 -4.26 1.84 -6.00
C ALA A 302 -5.30 1.69 -4.88
N GLU A 303 -6.53 2.07 -5.17
CA GLU A 303 -7.67 1.86 -4.27
C GLU A 303 -8.12 0.40 -4.36
N LEU A 304 -8.39 -0.19 -3.22
CA LEU A 304 -8.89 -1.55 -3.06
C LEU A 304 -10.11 -1.54 -2.14
N ASP A 305 -11.22 -2.09 -2.61
CA ASP A 305 -12.43 -2.26 -1.82
C ASP A 305 -12.19 -3.26 -0.67
N ASN A 306 -12.62 -2.90 0.53
CA ASN A 306 -12.39 -3.68 1.75
C ASN A 306 -13.65 -3.73 2.64
N PRO A 307 -14.81 -4.14 2.13
CA PRO A 307 -16.09 -4.09 2.88
C PRO A 307 -16.07 -4.96 4.15
N SER A 308 -15.29 -6.02 4.15
CA SER A 308 -15.15 -6.92 5.31
C SER A 308 -14.09 -6.46 6.31
N GLY A 309 -13.28 -5.44 6.00
CA GLY A 309 -12.17 -4.98 6.84
C GLY A 309 -11.02 -6.01 6.98
N ARG A 310 -10.90 -6.97 6.03
CA ARG A 310 -9.85 -8.02 6.05
C ARG A 310 -8.47 -7.46 5.78
N TYR A 311 -8.38 -6.50 4.87
CA TYR A 311 -7.10 -5.89 4.47
C TYR A 311 -6.78 -4.78 5.45
N LYS A 312 -5.79 -5.04 6.30
CA LYS A 312 -5.41 -4.13 7.38
C LYS A 312 -4.25 -3.25 6.94
N PRO A 313 -4.20 -2.00 7.41
CA PRO A 313 -3.04 -1.13 7.21
C PRO A 313 -1.73 -1.85 7.59
N GLU A 314 -0.65 -1.51 6.90
CA GLU A 314 0.70 -2.07 7.03
C GLU A 314 0.84 -3.54 6.56
N MET A 315 -0.21 -4.21 6.08
CA MET A 315 -0.05 -5.50 5.40
C MET A 315 0.78 -5.34 4.14
N PHE A 316 1.72 -6.26 3.92
CA PHE A 316 2.47 -6.33 2.67
C PHE A 316 1.55 -6.71 1.51
N ALA A 317 1.77 -6.04 0.39
CA ALA A 317 1.07 -6.28 -0.86
C ALA A 317 2.04 -6.12 -2.02
N SER A 318 1.69 -6.62 -3.20
CA SER A 318 2.33 -6.24 -4.44
C SER A 318 1.28 -5.89 -5.48
N ILE A 319 1.56 -4.90 -6.29
CA ILE A 319 0.75 -4.60 -7.47
C ILE A 319 1.41 -5.21 -8.70
N ARG A 320 0.58 -5.73 -9.59
CA ARG A 320 0.95 -6.21 -10.91
C ARG A 320 0.12 -5.47 -11.94
N HIS A 321 0.78 -4.78 -12.84
CA HIS A 321 0.16 -4.11 -13.97
C HIS A 321 0.68 -4.71 -15.27
N VAL A 322 -0.23 -4.99 -16.21
CA VAL A 322 0.09 -5.50 -17.54
C VAL A 322 -0.44 -4.52 -18.56
N HIS A 323 0.46 -3.88 -19.30
CA HIS A 323 0.08 -2.85 -20.27
C HIS A 323 -0.59 -3.44 -21.52
N GLY A 324 -0.29 -4.70 -21.87
CA GLY A 324 -0.90 -5.38 -23.03
C GLY A 324 -0.53 -6.86 -23.10
N TYR A 325 -1.11 -7.55 -24.05
CA TYR A 325 -0.81 -8.95 -24.32
C TYR A 325 -0.44 -9.14 -25.79
N SER A 326 0.56 -10.00 -26.03
CA SER A 326 0.90 -10.48 -27.36
C SER A 326 0.67 -11.98 -27.47
N VAL A 327 0.16 -12.41 -28.60
CA VAL A 327 0.06 -13.84 -28.93
C VAL A 327 1.42 -14.28 -29.45
N LEU A 328 2.13 -15.09 -28.67
CA LEU A 328 3.46 -15.57 -29.01
C LEU A 328 3.53 -17.11 -28.98
N PRO A 329 4.42 -17.71 -29.78
CA PRO A 329 4.77 -19.13 -29.69
C PRO A 329 5.31 -19.44 -28.29
N VAL A 330 4.82 -20.51 -27.69
CA VAL A 330 5.21 -20.96 -26.35
C VAL A 330 5.66 -22.41 -26.37
N ILE A 331 6.77 -22.67 -25.70
CA ILE A 331 7.34 -24.01 -25.53
C ILE A 331 7.54 -24.33 -24.05
N PRO A 332 7.56 -25.61 -23.66
CA PRO A 332 8.00 -26.01 -22.33
C PRO A 332 9.45 -25.57 -22.07
N ARG A 333 9.77 -25.14 -20.87
CA ARG A 333 11.13 -24.72 -20.49
C ARG A 333 12.19 -25.81 -20.73
N ALA A 334 11.80 -27.08 -20.61
CA ALA A 334 12.67 -28.23 -20.87
C ALA A 334 13.13 -28.33 -22.34
N ALA A 335 12.40 -27.71 -23.27
CA ALA A 335 12.76 -27.68 -24.71
C ALA A 335 13.86 -26.66 -25.02
N LEU A 336 14.09 -25.67 -24.13
CA LEU A 336 15.07 -24.63 -24.32
C LEU A 336 16.47 -25.11 -23.92
N LEU A 337 17.42 -24.96 -24.84
CA LEU A 337 18.85 -25.14 -24.58
C LEU A 337 19.52 -23.78 -24.44
N GLN A 338 20.18 -23.58 -23.32
CA GLN A 338 20.92 -22.37 -23.04
C GLN A 338 22.42 -22.66 -23.17
N GLN A 339 23.11 -22.00 -24.11
CA GLN A 339 24.54 -22.13 -24.34
C GLN A 339 25.18 -20.75 -24.25
N GLN A 340 26.01 -20.54 -23.24
CA GLN A 340 26.73 -19.27 -23.02
C GLN A 340 25.84 -18.03 -23.30
N ASP A 341 25.89 -17.47 -24.51
CA ASP A 341 25.14 -16.27 -24.91
C ASP A 341 23.95 -16.54 -25.86
N THR A 342 23.71 -17.81 -26.24
CA THR A 342 22.66 -18.15 -27.23
C THR A 342 21.64 -19.12 -26.64
N ASN A 343 20.37 -18.86 -26.92
CA ASN A 343 19.28 -19.76 -26.62
C ASN A 343 18.89 -20.50 -27.90
N THR A 344 18.83 -21.84 -27.87
CA THR A 344 18.49 -22.66 -29.02
C THR A 344 17.38 -23.67 -28.67
N VAL A 345 16.69 -24.12 -29.70
CA VAL A 345 15.69 -25.21 -29.64
C VAL A 345 15.92 -26.17 -30.77
N PHE A 346 15.58 -27.44 -30.61
CA PHE A 346 15.59 -28.40 -31.73
C PHE A 346 14.21 -28.48 -32.35
N VAL A 347 14.10 -28.20 -33.66
CA VAL A 347 12.88 -28.29 -34.46
C VAL A 347 12.96 -29.54 -35.32
N GLU A 348 11.94 -30.36 -35.30
CA GLU A 348 11.80 -31.51 -36.22
C GLU A 348 11.42 -31.02 -37.60
N ARG A 349 12.29 -31.23 -38.57
CA ARG A 349 12.07 -30.87 -39.99
C ARG A 349 11.56 -32.07 -40.80
N GLY A 350 11.77 -33.30 -40.33
CA GLY A 350 11.33 -34.51 -40.92
C GLY A 350 11.52 -35.72 -39.98
N PRO A 351 11.08 -36.89 -40.32
CA PRO A 351 11.25 -38.08 -39.48
C PRO A 351 12.69 -38.37 -39.17
N GLY A 352 13.12 -38.13 -37.89
CA GLY A 352 14.46 -38.32 -37.42
C GLY A 352 15.45 -37.19 -37.80
N GLU A 353 14.98 -36.08 -38.36
CA GLU A 353 15.77 -34.91 -38.66
C GLU A 353 15.42 -33.75 -37.72
N PHE A 354 16.41 -33.29 -36.96
CA PHE A 354 16.28 -32.21 -35.98
C PHE A 354 17.25 -31.07 -36.33
N GLU A 355 16.74 -29.86 -36.40
CA GLU A 355 17.51 -28.66 -36.68
C GLU A 355 17.62 -27.81 -35.41
N GLU A 356 18.83 -27.46 -35.03
CA GLU A 356 19.10 -26.51 -33.96
C GLU A 356 18.85 -25.09 -34.43
N VAL A 357 17.84 -24.42 -33.87
CA VAL A 357 17.41 -23.09 -34.29
C VAL A 357 17.66 -22.10 -33.15
N PRO A 358 18.38 -21.01 -33.39
CA PRO A 358 18.53 -19.96 -32.38
C PRO A 358 17.21 -19.22 -32.19
N VAL A 359 16.88 -18.93 -30.91
CA VAL A 359 15.61 -18.29 -30.53
C VAL A 359 15.86 -17.09 -29.63
N VAL A 360 15.01 -16.08 -29.78
CA VAL A 360 14.97 -14.90 -28.90
C VAL A 360 13.79 -15.05 -27.95
N ILE A 361 14.08 -15.10 -26.65
CA ILE A 361 13.07 -15.20 -25.61
C ILE A 361 12.38 -13.84 -25.47
N ALA A 362 11.04 -13.88 -25.42
CA ALA A 362 10.21 -12.72 -25.08
C ALA A 362 9.85 -12.69 -23.60
N TRP A 363 9.52 -13.86 -23.04
CA TRP A 363 9.07 -14.03 -21.68
C TRP A 363 9.28 -15.48 -21.21
N GLN A 364 9.45 -15.68 -19.91
CA GLN A 364 9.59 -17.02 -19.34
C GLN A 364 8.99 -17.08 -17.94
N ASP A 365 8.42 -18.23 -17.61
CA ASP A 365 8.00 -18.62 -16.25
C ASP A 365 8.73 -19.92 -15.82
N GLU A 366 8.29 -20.50 -14.71
CA GLU A 366 8.89 -21.75 -14.21
C GLU A 366 8.69 -22.94 -15.15
N LYS A 367 7.65 -22.94 -15.98
CA LYS A 367 7.21 -24.08 -16.81
C LYS A 367 7.35 -23.82 -18.31
N ARG A 368 7.19 -22.56 -18.75
CA ARG A 368 7.04 -22.19 -20.15
C ARG A 368 7.95 -21.03 -20.56
N VAL A 369 8.27 -21.00 -21.83
CA VAL A 369 9.07 -19.94 -22.46
C VAL A 369 8.34 -19.45 -23.71
N ALA A 370 8.10 -18.15 -23.81
CA ALA A 370 7.57 -17.52 -25.01
C ALA A 370 8.69 -16.99 -25.89
N ILE A 371 8.59 -17.28 -27.16
CA ILE A 371 9.62 -16.99 -28.16
C ILE A 371 9.16 -15.78 -28.99
N ARG A 372 10.06 -14.79 -29.13
CA ARG A 372 9.84 -13.60 -29.97
C ARG A 372 10.24 -13.83 -31.42
N GLN A 373 11.35 -14.53 -31.62
CA GLN A 373 11.92 -14.78 -32.94
C GLN A 373 12.59 -16.16 -32.99
N GLY A 374 12.57 -16.78 -34.14
CA GLY A 374 13.23 -18.05 -34.40
C GLY A 374 12.31 -19.28 -34.36
N LEU A 375 11.03 -19.12 -34.00
CA LEU A 375 10.06 -20.23 -33.93
C LEU A 375 8.67 -19.75 -34.35
N SER A 376 7.97 -20.60 -35.08
CA SER A 376 6.60 -20.34 -35.54
C SER A 376 5.59 -21.27 -34.84
N ALA A 377 4.34 -20.80 -34.73
CA ALA A 377 3.26 -21.64 -34.24
C ALA A 377 3.04 -22.86 -35.14
N GLY A 378 2.80 -24.02 -34.54
CA GLY A 378 2.60 -25.29 -35.24
C GLY A 378 3.87 -26.05 -35.63
N GLU A 379 5.05 -25.45 -35.52
CA GLU A 379 6.32 -26.20 -35.66
C GLU A 379 6.44 -27.26 -34.57
N ARG A 380 7.14 -28.34 -34.86
CA ARG A 380 7.32 -29.44 -33.92
C ARG A 380 8.68 -29.30 -33.22
N VAL A 381 8.65 -29.08 -31.90
CA VAL A 381 9.85 -28.86 -31.09
C VAL A 381 10.09 -30.04 -30.18
N VAL A 382 11.36 -30.40 -30.01
CA VAL A 382 11.79 -31.44 -29.06
C VAL A 382 11.59 -30.92 -27.63
N VAL A 383 10.71 -31.60 -26.89
CA VAL A 383 10.37 -31.25 -25.50
C VAL A 383 11.06 -32.17 -24.47
N ASP A 384 11.58 -33.31 -24.94
CA ASP A 384 12.34 -34.25 -24.12
C ASP A 384 13.42 -34.92 -24.98
N GLY A 385 14.61 -35.19 -24.42
CA GLY A 385 15.75 -35.74 -25.17
C GLY A 385 16.67 -34.69 -25.79
N THR A 386 16.50 -33.42 -25.49
CA THR A 386 17.34 -32.31 -26.03
C THR A 386 18.83 -32.51 -25.74
N THR A 387 19.18 -33.03 -24.55
CA THR A 387 20.58 -33.30 -24.15
C THR A 387 21.22 -34.40 -25.03
N GLN A 388 20.43 -35.33 -25.52
CA GLN A 388 20.93 -36.42 -26.38
C GLN A 388 21.25 -35.89 -27.78
N LEU A 389 20.45 -34.94 -28.30
CA LEU A 389 20.72 -34.27 -29.57
C LEU A 389 21.97 -33.39 -29.50
N LYS A 390 22.28 -32.84 -28.34
CA LYS A 390 23.49 -32.02 -28.14
C LYS A 390 24.78 -32.87 -28.12
N ALA A 391 24.69 -34.14 -27.77
CA ALA A 391 25.86 -35.03 -27.68
C ALA A 391 26.47 -35.42 -29.05
N TYR A 392 25.76 -35.10 -30.13
CA TYR A 392 26.21 -35.26 -31.52
C TYR A 392 26.63 -33.92 -32.10
#